data_a0a9940e6dc2ffac5663ed24cb0c3020
#
_entry.id   a0a9940e6dc2ffac5663ed24cb0c3020
#
_cell.length_a   1.000
_cell.length_b   1.000
_cell.length_c   1.000
_cell.angle_alpha   90.00
_cell.angle_beta   90.00
_cell.angle_gamma   90.00
#
_symmetry.space_group_name_H-M   'P 1'
#
loop_
_entity.id
_entity.type
_entity.pdbx_description
1 polymer ?
#
loop_
_entity_poly.entity_id
_entity_poly.type
_entity_poly.pdbx_seq_one_letter_code
_entity_poly.pdbx_strand_id
1 'polypeptide(L)'
;MKTKKAVATGLVGVGLGYTLWRGWETGIEFAWARVLGPSDQGPVDFDTLKRRPRSTDALASARAVSPRANPDFDPPVFQIDPDRLRALAAEVIGSEADTVKVFSDTGIRQDRFVTRTRLLRFPATADVRVLDLGEGRSTLAIYSRSPGPGSDFGANRKRVRRWVDRIAERVAKETPTP
;
A
#
# COMPACT_ATOMS: atom_id res chain seq x y z
N MET A 1 -6.19 45.29 -24.23
CA MET A 1 -7.06 45.06 -23.07
C MET A 1 -7.77 43.69 -23.03
N LYS A 2 -7.80 42.90 -24.12
CA LYS A 2 -8.49 41.58 -24.20
C LYS A 2 -7.70 40.41 -23.57
N THR A 3 -6.38 40.46 -23.53
CA THR A 3 -5.53 39.36 -23.03
C THR A 3 -5.53 39.20 -21.51
N LYS A 4 -5.68 40.28 -20.74
CA LYS A 4 -5.73 40.20 -19.26
C LYS A 4 -7.01 39.52 -18.72
N LYS A 5 -8.14 39.66 -19.41
CA LYS A 5 -9.40 39.03 -19.03
C LYS A 5 -9.40 37.52 -19.25
N ALA A 6 -8.78 37.04 -20.35
CA ALA A 6 -8.70 35.61 -20.66
C ALA A 6 -7.85 34.82 -19.64
N VAL A 7 -6.73 35.41 -19.18
CA VAL A 7 -5.87 34.79 -18.16
C VAL A 7 -6.57 34.72 -16.78
N ALA A 8 -7.26 35.79 -16.39
CA ALA A 8 -8.00 35.78 -15.12
C ALA A 8 -9.14 34.75 -15.12
N THR A 9 -9.87 34.60 -16.24
CA THR A 9 -10.96 33.62 -16.36
C THR A 9 -10.43 32.18 -16.34
N GLY A 10 -9.26 31.92 -16.94
CA GLY A 10 -8.61 30.62 -16.90
C GLY A 10 -8.17 30.22 -15.49
N LEU A 11 -7.56 31.12 -14.73
CA LEU A 11 -7.12 30.88 -13.35
C LEU A 11 -8.30 30.65 -12.38
N VAL A 12 -9.40 31.37 -12.55
CA VAL A 12 -10.64 31.16 -11.75
C VAL A 12 -11.24 29.82 -12.08
N GLY A 13 -11.29 29.41 -13.36
CA GLY A 13 -11.81 28.10 -13.76
C GLY A 13 -11.01 26.92 -13.21
N VAL A 14 -9.69 27.03 -13.22
CA VAL A 14 -8.78 26.02 -12.64
C VAL A 14 -8.94 25.94 -11.12
N GLY A 15 -9.03 27.11 -10.45
CA GLY A 15 -9.25 27.17 -9.01
C GLY A 15 -10.57 26.56 -8.57
N LEU A 16 -11.67 26.86 -9.26
CA LEU A 16 -12.98 26.25 -9.00
C LEU A 16 -12.99 24.73 -9.27
N GLY A 17 -12.39 24.30 -10.38
CA GLY A 17 -12.25 22.88 -10.68
C GLY A 17 -11.47 22.13 -9.60
N TYR A 18 -10.37 22.70 -9.12
CA TYR A 18 -9.57 22.13 -8.04
C TYR A 18 -10.32 22.06 -6.70
N THR A 19 -11.07 23.11 -6.32
CA THR A 19 -11.84 23.11 -5.07
C THR A 19 -13.03 22.14 -5.12
N LEU A 20 -13.69 22.00 -6.27
CA LEU A 20 -14.75 21.01 -6.45
C LEU A 20 -14.19 19.57 -6.40
N TRP A 21 -13.04 19.33 -7.03
CA TRP A 21 -12.35 18.06 -6.97
C TRP A 21 -11.95 17.68 -5.54
N ARG A 22 -11.31 18.60 -4.80
CA ARG A 22 -10.95 18.39 -3.38
C ARG A 22 -12.16 18.17 -2.50
N GLY A 23 -13.24 18.90 -2.74
CA GLY A 23 -14.53 18.71 -2.04
C GLY A 23 -15.12 17.32 -2.31
N TRP A 24 -15.06 16.84 -3.55
CA TRP A 24 -15.48 15.49 -3.92
C TRP A 24 -14.65 14.41 -3.20
N GLU A 25 -13.34 14.50 -3.24
CA GLU A 25 -12.44 13.53 -2.56
C GLU A 25 -12.75 13.45 -1.07
N THR A 26 -12.82 14.59 -0.38
CA THR A 26 -13.12 14.65 1.05
C THR A 26 -14.52 14.10 1.37
N GLY A 27 -15.52 14.44 0.55
CA GLY A 27 -16.89 13.97 0.73
C GLY A 27 -17.02 12.46 0.56
N ILE A 28 -16.39 11.88 -0.44
CA ILE A 28 -16.45 10.43 -0.69
C ILE A 28 -15.65 9.63 0.36
N GLU A 29 -14.51 10.15 0.83
CA GLU A 29 -13.74 9.53 1.91
C GLU A 29 -14.53 9.54 3.23
N PHE A 30 -15.23 10.64 3.53
CA PHE A 30 -16.13 10.72 4.69
C PHE A 30 -17.28 9.71 4.57
N ALA A 31 -17.88 9.55 3.39
CA ALA A 31 -18.92 8.56 3.17
C ALA A 31 -18.41 7.13 3.41
N TRP A 32 -17.22 6.79 2.90
CA TRP A 32 -16.62 5.48 3.17
C TRP A 32 -16.33 5.28 4.66
N ALA A 33 -15.76 6.27 5.33
CA ALA A 33 -15.49 6.18 6.77
C ALA A 33 -16.77 5.95 7.58
N ARG A 34 -17.89 6.56 7.17
CA ARG A 34 -19.20 6.40 7.83
C ARG A 34 -19.81 5.01 7.62
N VAL A 35 -19.62 4.42 6.44
CA VAL A 35 -20.25 3.13 6.05
C VAL A 35 -19.36 1.93 6.39
N LEU A 36 -18.06 2.05 6.18
CA LEU A 36 -17.11 0.95 6.26
C LEU A 36 -16.17 1.03 7.47
N GLY A 37 -16.21 2.13 8.20
CA GLY A 37 -15.27 2.43 9.28
C GLY A 37 -13.99 3.12 8.79
N PRO A 38 -12.98 3.24 9.65
CA PRO A 38 -11.75 3.98 9.36
C PRO A 38 -10.99 3.38 8.18
N SER A 39 -10.36 4.24 7.39
CA SER A 39 -9.50 3.83 6.26
C SER A 39 -8.30 2.99 6.71
N ASP A 40 -7.72 3.33 7.88
CA ASP A 40 -6.72 2.50 8.56
C ASP A 40 -7.43 1.44 9.41
N GLN A 41 -7.29 0.18 9.02
CA GLN A 41 -7.92 -0.96 9.71
C GLN A 41 -7.09 -1.50 10.87
N GLY A 42 -6.09 -0.74 11.32
CA GLY A 42 -5.24 -1.09 12.46
C GLY A 42 -4.10 -2.07 12.13
N PRO A 43 -3.31 -2.47 13.14
CA PRO A 43 -2.14 -3.32 12.95
C PRO A 43 -2.52 -4.77 12.64
N VAL A 44 -1.58 -5.47 12.02
CA VAL A 44 -1.62 -6.91 11.82
C VAL A 44 -0.37 -7.53 12.44
N ASP A 45 -0.57 -8.60 13.16
CA ASP A 45 0.49 -9.51 13.57
C ASP A 45 0.50 -10.70 12.60
N PHE A 46 1.58 -10.85 11.83
CA PHE A 46 1.71 -11.88 10.81
C PHE A 46 1.77 -13.30 11.40
N ASP A 47 2.26 -13.46 12.62
CA ASP A 47 2.41 -14.76 13.29
C ASP A 47 1.05 -15.36 13.67
N THR A 48 0.09 -14.50 14.01
CA THR A 48 -1.26 -14.88 14.45
C THR A 48 -2.35 -14.59 13.40
N LEU A 49 -1.96 -14.01 12.26
CA LEU A 49 -2.88 -13.58 11.21
C LEU A 49 -3.82 -14.70 10.78
N LYS A 50 -5.12 -14.42 10.84
CA LYS A 50 -6.18 -15.24 10.24
C LYS A 50 -6.88 -14.42 9.17
N ARG A 51 -6.87 -14.90 7.93
CA ARG A 51 -7.58 -14.24 6.83
C ARG A 51 -9.08 -14.45 6.93
N ARG A 52 -9.83 -13.47 6.41
CA ARG A 52 -11.29 -13.58 6.31
C ARG A 52 -11.67 -14.64 5.26
N PRO A 53 -12.81 -15.35 5.42
CA PRO A 53 -13.24 -16.39 4.46
C PRO A 53 -13.56 -15.86 3.06
N ARG A 54 -13.84 -14.56 2.94
CA ARG A 54 -14.13 -13.89 1.66
C ARG A 54 -13.03 -12.88 1.40
N SER A 55 -12.30 -13.11 0.32
CA SER A 55 -11.08 -12.38 0.03
C SER A 55 -11.33 -11.00 -0.58
N THR A 56 -11.40 -10.00 0.29
CA THR A 56 -11.10 -8.61 -0.07
C THR A 56 -9.67 -8.27 0.34
N ASP A 57 -8.80 -9.28 0.40
CA ASP A 57 -7.43 -9.18 0.88
C ASP A 57 -6.45 -9.94 -0.01
N ALA A 58 -5.17 -9.70 0.19
CA ALA A 58 -4.09 -10.47 -0.40
C ALA A 58 -2.89 -10.53 0.54
N LEU A 59 -2.25 -11.68 0.59
CA LEU A 59 -1.07 -11.94 1.42
C LEU A 59 0.07 -12.52 0.59
N ALA A 60 1.17 -11.79 0.50
CA ALA A 60 2.47 -12.30 0.12
C ALA A 60 3.25 -12.58 1.41
N SER A 61 3.59 -13.83 1.68
CA SER A 61 4.35 -14.21 2.88
C SER A 61 4.83 -15.64 2.75
N ALA A 62 6.01 -15.94 3.28
CA ALA A 62 6.40 -17.32 3.48
C ALA A 62 5.46 -18.00 4.51
N ARG A 63 5.10 -19.26 4.28
CA ARG A 63 4.20 -20.00 5.18
C ARG A 63 4.73 -20.07 6.62
N ALA A 64 6.04 -20.13 6.78
CA ALA A 64 6.67 -20.11 8.11
C ALA A 64 6.43 -18.82 8.88
N VAL A 65 6.24 -17.70 8.18
CA VAL A 65 5.99 -16.37 8.76
C VAL A 65 4.52 -16.17 9.10
N SER A 66 3.62 -16.73 8.29
CA SER A 66 2.17 -16.60 8.48
C SER A 66 1.50 -17.96 8.46
N PRO A 67 1.77 -18.83 9.45
CA PRO A 67 1.38 -20.25 9.41
C PRO A 67 -0.13 -20.48 9.41
N ARG A 68 -0.91 -19.52 9.90
CA ARG A 68 -2.37 -19.61 10.04
C ARG A 68 -3.15 -18.91 8.92
N ALA A 69 -2.43 -18.20 8.03
CA ALA A 69 -3.07 -17.28 7.09
C ALA A 69 -3.23 -17.80 5.67
N ASN A 70 -2.60 -18.91 5.29
CA ASN A 70 -2.59 -19.44 3.93
C ASN A 70 -2.24 -18.38 2.87
N PRO A 71 -0.94 -18.03 2.68
CA PRO A 71 -0.50 -16.99 1.75
C PRO A 71 -0.93 -17.26 0.31
N ASP A 72 -1.14 -16.19 -0.48
CA ASP A 72 -1.45 -16.29 -1.91
C ASP A 72 -0.21 -16.65 -2.74
N PHE A 73 0.97 -16.22 -2.28
CA PHE A 73 2.26 -16.55 -2.87
C PHE A 73 3.41 -16.19 -1.93
N ASP A 74 4.55 -16.83 -2.14
CA ASP A 74 5.78 -16.53 -1.40
C ASP A 74 6.53 -15.38 -2.09
N PRO A 75 6.96 -14.35 -1.35
CA PRO A 75 7.86 -13.33 -1.86
C PRO A 75 9.28 -13.89 -2.02
N PRO A 76 10.12 -13.30 -2.89
CA PRO A 76 11.51 -13.72 -3.03
C PRO A 76 12.34 -13.48 -1.76
N VAL A 77 13.41 -14.25 -1.63
CA VAL A 77 14.51 -13.94 -0.71
C VAL A 77 15.48 -13.03 -1.43
N PHE A 78 15.86 -11.93 -0.78
CA PHE A 78 16.76 -10.92 -1.31
C PHE A 78 18.13 -11.02 -0.64
N GLN A 79 19.20 -10.83 -1.40
CA GLN A 79 20.58 -10.71 -0.90
C GLN A 79 20.84 -9.24 -0.54
N ILE A 80 20.18 -8.75 0.49
CA ILE A 80 20.26 -7.37 0.95
C ILE A 80 19.94 -7.28 2.44
N ASP A 81 20.55 -6.30 3.09
CA ASP A 81 20.29 -5.98 4.50
C ASP A 81 18.78 -5.69 4.75
N PRO A 82 18.20 -6.22 5.84
CA PRO A 82 16.77 -6.08 6.11
C PRO A 82 16.30 -4.64 6.30
N ASP A 83 17.10 -3.76 6.87
CA ASP A 83 16.71 -2.34 7.04
C ASP A 83 16.78 -1.62 5.69
N ARG A 84 17.73 -2.02 4.81
CA ARG A 84 17.75 -1.51 3.44
C ARG A 84 16.57 -2.00 2.61
N LEU A 85 16.21 -3.29 2.72
CA LEU A 85 15.01 -3.82 2.06
C LEU A 85 13.75 -3.07 2.53
N ARG A 86 13.65 -2.78 3.84
CA ARG A 86 12.53 -2.01 4.39
C ARG A 86 12.46 -0.60 3.80
N ALA A 87 13.60 0.07 3.68
CA ALA A 87 13.65 1.41 3.08
C ALA A 87 13.18 1.40 1.62
N LEU A 88 13.64 0.43 0.82
CA LEU A 88 13.21 0.24 -0.58
C LEU A 88 11.71 -0.08 -0.69
N ALA A 89 11.21 -0.97 0.17
CA ALA A 89 9.79 -1.30 0.21
C ALA A 89 8.93 -0.07 0.54
N ALA A 90 9.34 0.71 1.53
CA ALA A 90 8.66 1.94 1.92
C ALA A 90 8.67 2.99 0.80
N GLU A 91 9.80 3.13 0.08
CA GLU A 91 9.92 4.02 -1.08
C GLU A 91 9.01 3.59 -2.22
N VAL A 92 9.04 2.30 -2.61
CA VAL A 92 8.23 1.75 -3.69
C VAL A 92 6.75 1.92 -3.42
N ILE A 93 6.30 1.55 -2.22
CA ILE A 93 4.89 1.60 -1.84
C ILE A 93 4.44 3.05 -1.65
N GLY A 94 5.23 3.87 -0.98
CA GLY A 94 4.93 5.28 -0.73
C GLY A 94 4.95 6.15 -1.99
N SER A 95 5.60 5.70 -3.07
CA SER A 95 5.60 6.38 -4.37
C SER A 95 4.30 6.18 -5.17
N GLU A 96 3.42 5.27 -4.77
CA GLU A 96 2.13 5.13 -5.43
C GLU A 96 1.21 6.31 -5.11
N ALA A 97 0.52 6.80 -6.12
CA ALA A 97 -0.48 7.85 -5.93
C ALA A 97 -1.53 7.42 -4.89
N ASP A 98 -2.02 8.38 -4.12
CA ASP A 98 -3.06 8.16 -3.11
C ASP A 98 -2.67 7.16 -2.00
N THR A 99 -1.36 7.01 -1.75
CA THR A 99 -0.82 6.12 -0.71
C THR A 99 -0.10 6.95 0.36
N VAL A 100 -0.44 6.69 1.62
CA VAL A 100 0.14 7.38 2.78
C VAL A 100 0.62 6.34 3.78
N LYS A 101 1.84 6.50 4.28
CA LYS A 101 2.33 5.74 5.43
C LYS A 101 1.68 6.27 6.70
N VAL A 102 0.97 5.42 7.42
CA VAL A 102 0.21 5.78 8.64
C VAL A 102 0.84 5.24 9.92
N PHE A 103 1.77 4.30 9.81
CA PHE A 103 2.46 3.70 10.94
C PHE A 103 3.85 3.21 10.54
N SER A 104 4.79 3.23 11.49
CA SER A 104 6.15 2.75 11.30
C SER A 104 6.71 2.26 12.64
N ASP A 105 7.14 1.02 12.68
CA ASP A 105 7.84 0.41 13.81
C ASP A 105 9.17 -0.16 13.34
N THR A 106 10.25 0.43 13.83
CA THR A 106 11.61 0.02 13.49
C THR A 106 12.05 -1.24 14.21
N GLY A 107 11.52 -1.50 15.41
CA GLY A 107 11.89 -2.65 16.22
C GLY A 107 11.50 -3.98 15.59
N ILE A 108 10.32 -4.03 14.99
CA ILE A 108 9.82 -5.22 14.26
C ILE A 108 9.88 -5.07 12.75
N ARG A 109 10.52 -4.02 12.24
CA ARG A 109 10.63 -3.67 10.82
C ARG A 109 9.30 -3.72 10.08
N GLN A 110 8.25 -3.13 10.66
CA GLN A 110 6.90 -3.11 10.10
C GLN A 110 6.43 -1.69 9.81
N ASP A 111 5.92 -1.49 8.61
CA ASP A 111 5.27 -0.25 8.18
C ASP A 111 3.82 -0.53 7.77
N ARG A 112 2.92 0.44 7.96
CA ARG A 112 1.55 0.35 7.49
C ARG A 112 1.20 1.54 6.61
N PHE A 113 0.50 1.23 5.53
CA PHE A 113 0.08 2.20 4.52
C PHE A 113 -1.44 2.14 4.33
N VAL A 114 -2.03 3.28 4.05
CA VAL A 114 -3.38 3.39 3.52
C VAL A 114 -3.28 3.87 2.08
N THR A 115 -3.83 3.10 1.17
CA THR A 115 -3.93 3.45 -0.25
C THR A 115 -5.39 3.60 -0.65
N ARG A 116 -5.68 4.43 -1.65
CA ARG A 116 -7.04 4.67 -2.14
C ARG A 116 -7.13 4.48 -3.64
N THR A 117 -8.28 4.04 -4.12
CA THR A 117 -8.51 4.02 -5.56
C THR A 117 -8.65 5.45 -6.07
N ARG A 118 -8.14 5.70 -7.28
CA ARG A 118 -8.06 7.06 -7.85
C ARG A 118 -9.43 7.73 -7.99
N LEU A 119 -10.45 7.03 -8.46
CA LEU A 119 -11.76 7.62 -8.76
C LEU A 119 -12.69 7.61 -7.55
N LEU A 120 -12.87 6.47 -6.92
CA LEU A 120 -13.82 6.28 -5.83
C LEU A 120 -13.20 6.48 -4.45
N ARG A 121 -11.91 6.77 -4.36
CA ARG A 121 -11.18 6.94 -3.10
C ARG A 121 -11.39 5.76 -2.12
N PHE A 122 -11.74 4.57 -2.65
CA PHE A 122 -12.02 3.40 -1.84
C PHE A 122 -10.73 2.95 -1.13
N PRO A 123 -10.73 2.86 0.21
CA PRO A 123 -9.51 2.62 0.96
C PRO A 123 -9.10 1.14 0.98
N ALA A 124 -7.80 0.91 1.11
CA ALA A 124 -7.23 -0.36 1.51
C ALA A 124 -6.06 -0.11 2.46
N THR A 125 -5.92 -0.95 3.48
CA THR A 125 -4.78 -0.92 4.40
C THR A 125 -3.80 -2.00 4.02
N ALA A 126 -2.51 -1.68 3.99
CA ALA A 126 -1.45 -2.63 3.76
C ALA A 126 -0.42 -2.59 4.89
N ASP A 127 -0.19 -3.72 5.55
CA ASP A 127 0.91 -3.93 6.48
C ASP A 127 2.07 -4.60 5.74
N VAL A 128 3.29 -4.12 5.96
CA VAL A 128 4.52 -4.61 5.35
C VAL A 128 5.54 -4.85 6.44
N ARG A 129 5.99 -6.07 6.58
CA ARG A 129 7.03 -6.47 7.54
C ARG A 129 8.22 -7.04 6.78
N VAL A 130 9.42 -6.63 7.15
CA VAL A 130 10.65 -7.21 6.63
C VAL A 130 11.24 -8.15 7.68
N LEU A 131 11.69 -9.31 7.21
CA LEU A 131 12.27 -10.36 8.03
C LEU A 131 13.75 -10.52 7.70
N ASP A 132 14.53 -10.59 8.75
CA ASP A 132 15.95 -10.93 8.69
C ASP A 132 16.10 -12.46 8.62
N LEU A 133 16.80 -12.95 7.62
CA LEU A 133 17.09 -14.37 7.46
C LEU A 133 18.55 -14.73 7.79
N GLY A 134 19.30 -13.74 8.28
CA GLY A 134 20.74 -13.89 8.55
C GLY A 134 21.60 -13.82 7.29
N GLU A 135 22.91 -13.67 7.48
CA GLU A 135 23.91 -13.66 6.39
C GLU A 135 23.64 -12.63 5.29
N GLY A 136 23.11 -11.44 5.66
CA GLY A 136 22.78 -10.39 4.71
C GLY A 136 21.59 -10.71 3.80
N ARG A 137 20.78 -11.71 4.18
CA ARG A 137 19.57 -12.10 3.47
C ARG A 137 18.33 -11.60 4.17
N SER A 138 17.35 -11.20 3.41
CA SER A 138 16.05 -10.76 3.93
C SER A 138 14.91 -11.14 3.01
N THR A 139 13.70 -11.12 3.55
CA THR A 139 12.45 -11.27 2.79
C THR A 139 11.39 -10.35 3.39
N LEU A 140 10.21 -10.33 2.81
CA LEU A 140 9.12 -9.49 3.29
C LEU A 140 7.79 -10.25 3.39
N ALA A 141 6.89 -9.75 4.23
CA ALA A 141 5.50 -10.13 4.24
C ALA A 141 4.65 -8.89 3.98
N ILE A 142 3.70 -8.98 3.04
CA ILE A 142 2.78 -7.88 2.71
C ILE A 142 1.35 -8.40 2.80
N TYR A 143 0.55 -7.79 3.68
CA TYR A 143 -0.87 -8.07 3.78
C TYR A 143 -1.68 -6.82 3.44
N SER A 144 -2.40 -6.86 2.33
CA SER A 144 -3.28 -5.77 1.88
C SER A 144 -4.74 -6.18 1.97
N ARG A 145 -5.58 -5.35 2.60
CA ARG A 145 -7.00 -5.61 2.81
C ARG A 145 -7.86 -4.38 2.60
N SER A 146 -9.04 -4.59 2.06
CA SER A 146 -10.07 -3.55 1.93
C SER A 146 -11.15 -3.72 3.00
N PRO A 147 -11.75 -2.62 3.52
CA PRO A 147 -12.85 -2.70 4.47
C PRO A 147 -14.15 -3.19 3.81
N GLY A 148 -15.06 -3.71 4.63
CA GLY A 148 -16.40 -4.11 4.21
C GLY A 148 -16.53 -5.52 3.64
N PRO A 149 -17.78 -5.97 3.45
CA PRO A 149 -18.11 -7.23 2.79
C PRO A 149 -18.03 -7.07 1.27
N GLY A 150 -17.80 -8.15 0.56
CA GLY A 150 -17.83 -8.19 -0.90
C GLY A 150 -16.52 -8.66 -1.51
N SER A 151 -16.31 -8.35 -2.78
CA SER A 151 -15.10 -8.68 -3.52
C SER A 151 -14.38 -7.41 -3.94
N ASP A 152 -13.06 -7.40 -3.85
CA ASP A 152 -12.21 -6.36 -4.43
C ASP A 152 -11.81 -6.67 -5.89
N PHE A 153 -12.42 -7.70 -6.47
CA PHE A 153 -12.10 -8.20 -7.82
C PHE A 153 -10.61 -8.50 -8.03
N GLY A 154 -9.90 -8.88 -6.96
CA GLY A 154 -8.48 -9.17 -6.98
C GLY A 154 -7.57 -7.93 -7.03
N ALA A 155 -8.09 -6.75 -6.72
CA ALA A 155 -7.33 -5.51 -6.73
C ALA A 155 -6.17 -5.53 -5.72
N ASN A 156 -6.41 -6.03 -4.50
CA ASN A 156 -5.37 -6.19 -3.50
C ASN A 156 -4.29 -7.17 -3.96
N ARG A 157 -4.66 -8.31 -4.55
CA ARG A 157 -3.71 -9.30 -5.06
C ARG A 157 -2.83 -8.75 -6.18
N LYS A 158 -3.42 -8.03 -7.14
CA LYS A 158 -2.68 -7.36 -8.23
C LYS A 158 -1.73 -6.30 -7.68
N ARG A 159 -2.16 -5.54 -6.69
CA ARG A 159 -1.36 -4.50 -6.04
C ARG A 159 -0.15 -5.12 -5.32
N VAL A 160 -0.38 -6.10 -4.46
CA VAL A 160 0.69 -6.77 -3.70
C VAL A 160 1.71 -7.42 -4.63
N ARG A 161 1.26 -8.09 -5.70
CA ARG A 161 2.15 -8.66 -6.72
C ARG A 161 3.03 -7.59 -7.35
N ARG A 162 2.42 -6.51 -7.85
CA ARG A 162 3.14 -5.40 -8.46
C ARG A 162 4.15 -4.75 -7.51
N TRP A 163 3.82 -4.61 -6.23
CA TRP A 163 4.77 -4.09 -5.24
C TRP A 163 5.96 -5.01 -5.04
N VAL A 164 5.73 -6.30 -4.88
CA VAL A 164 6.82 -7.29 -4.74
C VAL A 164 7.73 -7.26 -5.97
N ASP A 165 7.15 -7.25 -7.18
CA ASP A 165 7.91 -7.21 -8.44
C ASP A 165 8.76 -5.91 -8.53
N ARG A 166 8.19 -4.74 -8.22
CA ARG A 166 8.91 -3.46 -8.22
C ARG A 166 10.00 -3.39 -7.15
N ILE A 167 9.77 -3.96 -5.97
CA ILE A 167 10.79 -4.05 -4.93
C ILE A 167 11.94 -4.94 -5.42
N ALA A 168 11.65 -6.08 -6.03
CA ALA A 168 12.66 -6.98 -6.59
C ALA A 168 13.50 -6.28 -7.67
N GLU A 169 12.87 -5.52 -8.57
CA GLU A 169 13.57 -4.71 -9.58
C GLU A 169 14.48 -3.65 -8.95
N ARG A 170 14.06 -3.02 -7.86
CA ARG A 170 14.88 -2.02 -7.16
C ARG A 170 16.08 -2.68 -6.47
N VAL A 171 15.88 -3.80 -5.79
CA VAL A 171 16.97 -4.57 -5.16
C VAL A 171 17.98 -5.02 -6.21
N ALA A 172 17.55 -5.55 -7.35
CA ALA A 172 18.43 -5.98 -8.43
C ALA A 172 19.31 -4.84 -9.00
N LYS A 173 18.81 -3.60 -8.98
CA LYS A 173 19.59 -2.42 -9.40
C LYS A 173 20.66 -1.99 -8.38
N GLU A 174 20.43 -2.28 -7.10
CA GLU A 174 21.39 -1.96 -6.02
C GLU A 174 22.44 -3.05 -5.81
N THR A 175 22.10 -4.28 -6.14
CA THR A 175 23.00 -5.43 -6.02
C THR A 175 23.26 -5.98 -7.42
N PRO A 176 24.13 -5.32 -8.22
CA PRO A 176 24.47 -5.86 -9.54
C PRO A 176 25.06 -7.25 -9.36
N THR A 177 24.56 -8.20 -10.13
CA THR A 177 25.14 -9.54 -10.19
C THR A 177 26.59 -9.43 -10.64
N PRO A 178 27.54 -10.11 -9.96
CA PRO A 178 28.96 -10.08 -10.32
C PRO A 178 29.21 -10.64 -11.73
#